data_644b70e69aba46d9a0b6f8ceddfe479f
#
_entry.id   644b70e69aba46d9a0b6f8ceddfe479f
#
_cell.length_a   1.000
_cell.length_b   1.000
_cell.length_c   1.000
_cell.angle_alpha   90.00
_cell.angle_beta   90.00
_cell.angle_gamma   90.00
#
_symmetry.space_group_name_H-M   'P 1'
#
loop_
_entity.id
_entity.type
_entity.pdbx_description
1 polymer ?
#
loop_
_entity_poly.entity_id
_entity_poly.type
_entity_poly.pdbx_seq_one_letter_code
_entity_poly.pdbx_strand_id
1 'polypeptide(L)'
;VTETVTTTTFTTTKTFTPPTRFAVPGRIEVGDPAASVWRTATLTGIRRETPRAATFRLAVPAWPGHLPGQHLMLRLTAEDGYVAQRHYSIASAPDGSGHVELTLDHVEGGEVSGWFHTVARPGDTVEVRGPLSGFFAWPGDRPALLVGAGSGVVPLMSMVRHHRARGLTVPLRMVVSARTPEELIYARELGAETTAVFTRRAPQGVPVGRVAAAHVAPLLAEQPPGGWEAYVCGSNGFAEHASRLLVAAGQPVDRIRIERFG
;
A
#
# COMPACT_ATOMS: atom_id res chain seq x y z
N VAL A 1 11.76 35.37 -50.14
CA VAL A 1 12.07 35.74 -48.75
C VAL A 1 12.03 34.43 -47.95
N THR A 2 13.22 33.91 -47.66
CA THR A 2 13.41 32.62 -46.93
C THR A 2 13.70 32.98 -45.48
N GLU A 3 12.78 32.65 -44.57
CA GLU A 3 13.01 32.76 -43.14
C GLU A 3 13.77 31.52 -42.62
N THR A 4 14.96 31.77 -42.11
CA THR A 4 15.78 30.75 -41.45
C THR A 4 15.43 30.76 -39.99
N VAL A 5 14.78 29.68 -39.47
CA VAL A 5 14.54 29.50 -38.04
C VAL A 5 15.79 28.87 -37.43
N THR A 6 16.51 29.61 -36.62
CA THR A 6 17.66 29.15 -35.85
C THR A 6 17.17 28.55 -34.54
N THR A 7 17.23 27.23 -34.42
CA THR A 7 16.95 26.50 -33.15
C THR A 7 18.20 26.54 -32.27
N THR A 8 18.19 27.34 -31.23
CA THR A 8 19.28 27.38 -30.23
C THR A 8 19.05 26.24 -29.25
N THR A 9 19.88 25.20 -29.32
CA THR A 9 19.91 24.08 -28.38
C THR A 9 20.71 24.51 -27.16
N PHE A 10 20.06 24.75 -26.03
CA PHE A 10 20.74 24.95 -24.76
C PHE A 10 21.05 23.60 -24.11
N THR A 11 22.30 23.17 -24.24
CA THR A 11 22.81 22.01 -23.46
C THR A 11 23.24 22.52 -22.09
N THR A 12 22.38 22.46 -21.09
CA THR A 12 22.74 22.75 -19.70
C THR A 12 23.21 21.47 -19.05
N THR A 13 24.51 21.25 -19.01
CA THR A 13 25.12 20.19 -18.22
C THR A 13 25.04 20.60 -16.74
N LYS A 14 23.95 20.23 -16.04
CA LYS A 14 23.93 20.31 -14.58
C LYS A 14 24.77 19.17 -14.02
N THR A 15 25.97 19.49 -13.54
CA THR A 15 26.76 18.59 -12.72
C THR A 15 26.00 18.40 -11.41
N PHE A 16 25.37 17.24 -11.25
CA PHE A 16 24.72 16.86 -9.99
C PHE A 16 25.83 16.52 -8.99
N THR A 17 26.11 17.43 -8.06
CA THR A 17 26.89 17.11 -6.87
C THR A 17 25.92 16.46 -5.88
N PRO A 18 26.08 15.17 -5.53
CA PRO A 18 25.19 14.56 -4.54
C PRO A 18 25.37 15.30 -3.21
N PRO A 19 24.26 15.62 -2.51
CA PRO A 19 24.35 16.28 -1.23
C PRO A 19 25.13 15.38 -0.27
N THR A 20 26.05 15.99 0.46
CA THR A 20 26.77 15.40 1.58
C THR A 20 25.78 14.64 2.46
N ARG A 21 26.08 13.39 2.80
CA ARG A 21 25.24 12.48 3.59
C ARG A 21 24.59 13.23 4.75
N PHE A 22 23.30 13.48 4.67
CA PHE A 22 22.51 13.73 5.84
C PHE A 22 22.37 12.39 6.57
N ALA A 23 22.94 12.30 7.76
CA ALA A 23 22.66 11.20 8.66
C ALA A 23 21.20 11.31 9.11
N VAL A 24 20.29 10.69 8.36
CA VAL A 24 18.94 10.42 8.83
C VAL A 24 19.09 9.26 9.80
N PRO A 25 18.60 9.36 11.05
CA PRO A 25 18.54 8.22 11.95
C PRO A 25 17.52 7.22 11.38
N GLY A 26 17.99 6.18 10.77
CA GLY A 26 17.24 5.17 10.08
C GLY A 26 18.02 4.79 8.81
N ARG A 27 18.69 3.65 8.89
CA ARG A 27 19.46 3.09 7.79
C ARG A 27 18.56 3.04 6.55
N ILE A 28 18.80 3.89 5.56
CA ILE A 28 18.31 3.65 4.21
C ILE A 28 19.12 2.44 3.74
N GLU A 29 18.55 1.26 3.87
CA GLU A 29 19.10 0.10 3.21
C GLU A 29 18.98 0.36 1.71
N VAL A 30 20.11 0.49 1.07
CA VAL A 30 20.24 0.42 -0.38
C VAL A 30 19.52 -0.87 -0.77
N GLY A 31 18.44 -0.77 -1.54
CA GLY A 31 17.54 -1.87 -1.78
C GLY A 31 18.29 -3.13 -2.19
N ASP A 32 17.90 -4.27 -1.63
CA ASP A 32 18.45 -5.57 -1.96
C ASP A 32 18.56 -5.69 -3.49
N PRO A 33 19.76 -5.96 -4.05
CA PRO A 33 19.93 -6.18 -5.48
C PRO A 33 18.95 -7.22 -6.03
N ALA A 34 18.55 -8.22 -5.21
CA ALA A 34 17.53 -9.19 -5.55
C ALA A 34 16.16 -8.55 -5.77
N ALA A 35 15.82 -7.44 -5.11
CA ALA A 35 14.56 -6.73 -5.30
C ALA A 35 14.48 -6.00 -6.65
N SER A 36 15.60 -5.74 -7.32
CA SER A 36 15.66 -5.05 -8.62
C SER A 36 15.42 -5.94 -9.83
N VAL A 37 15.39 -7.27 -9.63
CA VAL A 37 15.25 -8.26 -10.71
C VAL A 37 13.77 -8.48 -11.05
N TRP A 38 13.44 -8.47 -12.35
CA TRP A 38 12.15 -8.91 -12.84
C TRP A 38 12.03 -10.45 -12.75
N ARG A 39 10.91 -10.92 -12.23
CA ARG A 39 10.58 -12.33 -12.07
C ARG A 39 9.26 -12.64 -12.75
N THR A 40 9.19 -13.77 -13.42
CA THR A 40 7.91 -14.29 -13.91
C THR A 40 7.16 -14.93 -12.74
N ALA A 41 5.99 -14.39 -12.43
CA ALA A 41 5.09 -14.90 -11.41
C ALA A 41 3.90 -15.60 -12.06
N THR A 42 3.43 -16.69 -11.46
CA THR A 42 2.25 -17.42 -11.92
C THR A 42 1.06 -17.09 -11.04
N LEU A 43 -0.06 -16.70 -11.63
CA LEU A 43 -1.33 -16.53 -10.92
C LEU A 43 -1.86 -17.90 -10.47
N THR A 44 -2.02 -18.10 -9.18
CA THR A 44 -2.44 -19.39 -8.58
C THR A 44 -3.84 -19.34 -8.00
N GLY A 45 -4.40 -18.17 -7.80
CA GLY A 45 -5.74 -18.04 -7.25
C GLY A 45 -6.30 -16.62 -7.33
N ILE A 46 -7.62 -16.55 -7.34
CA ILE A 46 -8.37 -15.29 -7.37
C ILE A 46 -9.47 -15.38 -6.32
N ARG A 47 -9.57 -14.36 -5.45
CA ARG A 47 -10.61 -14.23 -4.44
C ARG A 47 -11.28 -12.87 -4.55
N ARG A 48 -12.60 -12.86 -4.72
CA ARG A 48 -13.38 -11.62 -4.73
C ARG A 48 -13.50 -11.06 -3.31
N GLU A 49 -13.12 -9.81 -3.12
CA GLU A 49 -13.22 -9.10 -1.82
C GLU A 49 -14.48 -8.22 -1.76
N THR A 50 -14.72 -7.48 -2.83
CA THR A 50 -15.86 -6.58 -3.01
C THR A 50 -16.37 -6.66 -4.45
N PRO A 51 -17.46 -6.00 -4.84
CA PRO A 51 -17.87 -5.92 -6.24
C PRO A 51 -16.77 -5.36 -7.17
N ARG A 52 -15.85 -4.55 -6.65
CA ARG A 52 -14.79 -3.89 -7.43
C ARG A 52 -13.39 -4.39 -7.13
N ALA A 53 -13.14 -4.98 -5.97
CA ALA A 53 -11.81 -5.42 -5.57
C ALA A 53 -11.70 -6.95 -5.54
N ALA A 54 -10.56 -7.46 -5.96
CA ALA A 54 -10.22 -8.88 -5.87
C ALA A 54 -8.76 -9.07 -5.46
N THR A 55 -8.51 -10.13 -4.71
CA THR A 55 -7.17 -10.59 -4.30
C THR A 55 -6.68 -11.63 -5.29
N PHE A 56 -5.48 -11.44 -5.79
CA PHE A 56 -4.77 -12.31 -6.73
C PHE A 56 -3.54 -12.89 -6.04
N ARG A 57 -3.48 -14.22 -5.99
CA ARG A 57 -2.34 -14.93 -5.40
C ARG A 57 -1.36 -15.32 -6.48
N LEU A 58 -0.11 -14.89 -6.32
CA LEU A 58 0.98 -15.12 -7.26
C LEU A 58 2.03 -16.02 -6.63
N ALA A 59 2.43 -17.09 -7.31
CA ALA A 59 3.66 -17.82 -7.03
C ALA A 59 4.82 -17.11 -7.71
N VAL A 60 5.80 -16.67 -6.94
CA VAL A 60 6.96 -15.89 -7.41
C VAL A 60 8.23 -16.67 -7.14
N PRO A 61 8.82 -17.36 -8.14
CA PRO A 61 10.08 -18.08 -7.97
C PRO A 61 11.20 -17.20 -7.45
N ALA A 62 11.99 -17.72 -6.51
CA ALA A 62 13.08 -17.00 -5.86
C ALA A 62 12.66 -15.62 -5.31
N TRP A 63 11.45 -15.53 -4.76
CA TRP A 63 11.01 -14.33 -4.05
C TRP A 63 11.92 -14.07 -2.85
N PRO A 64 12.53 -12.86 -2.70
CA PRO A 64 13.49 -12.61 -1.62
C PRO A 64 12.83 -12.40 -0.25
N GLY A 65 11.51 -12.55 -0.15
CA GLY A 65 10.74 -12.11 1.01
C GLY A 65 10.35 -10.65 0.92
N HIS A 66 9.57 -10.18 1.89
CA HIS A 66 9.18 -8.77 1.98
C HIS A 66 8.90 -8.40 3.44
N LEU A 67 8.83 -7.10 3.73
CA LEU A 67 8.29 -6.58 4.98
C LEU A 67 6.83 -6.16 4.77
N PRO A 68 5.95 -6.29 5.80
CA PRO A 68 4.58 -5.80 5.72
C PRO A 68 4.55 -4.32 5.38
N GLY A 69 3.65 -3.93 4.48
CA GLY A 69 3.55 -2.56 3.99
C GLY A 69 4.39 -2.26 2.74
N GLN A 70 5.24 -3.16 2.29
CA GLN A 70 5.95 -3.02 1.02
C GLN A 70 5.04 -3.29 -0.19
N HIS A 71 5.47 -2.84 -1.35
CA HIS A 71 4.79 -3.05 -2.62
C HIS A 71 5.72 -3.69 -3.65
N LEU A 72 5.17 -4.10 -4.77
CA LEU A 72 5.91 -4.53 -5.94
C LEU A 72 5.45 -3.76 -7.18
N MET A 73 6.30 -3.76 -8.20
CA MET A 73 5.92 -3.32 -9.54
C MET A 73 5.49 -4.53 -10.35
N LEU A 74 4.33 -4.43 -11.00
CA LEU A 74 3.80 -5.43 -11.90
C LEU A 74 3.85 -4.91 -13.32
N ARG A 75 4.20 -5.78 -14.28
CA ARG A 75 4.31 -5.48 -15.69
C ARG A 75 3.51 -6.48 -16.50
N LEU A 76 2.72 -5.96 -17.44
CA LEU A 76 2.09 -6.71 -18.51
C LEU A 76 2.70 -6.26 -19.83
N THR A 77 2.97 -7.20 -20.73
CA THR A 77 3.43 -6.94 -22.09
C THR A 77 2.41 -7.51 -23.05
N ALA A 78 1.86 -6.67 -23.91
CA ALA A 78 0.94 -7.06 -24.97
C ALA A 78 1.69 -7.71 -26.14
N GLU A 79 0.98 -8.40 -27.03
CA GLU A 79 1.56 -9.12 -28.19
C GLU A 79 2.30 -8.18 -29.14
N ASP A 80 1.87 -6.92 -29.26
CA ASP A 80 2.51 -5.88 -30.07
C ASP A 80 3.75 -5.24 -29.41
N GLY A 81 4.11 -5.71 -28.19
CA GLY A 81 5.24 -5.22 -27.41
C GLY A 81 4.91 -4.01 -26.51
N TYR A 82 3.66 -3.54 -26.50
CA TYR A 82 3.25 -2.49 -25.56
C TYR A 82 3.38 -2.96 -24.11
N VAL A 83 3.90 -2.08 -23.24
CA VAL A 83 4.19 -2.40 -21.84
C VAL A 83 3.42 -1.50 -20.89
N ALA A 84 2.58 -2.09 -20.04
CA ALA A 84 1.91 -1.42 -18.95
C ALA A 84 2.51 -1.84 -17.61
N GLN A 85 2.87 -0.87 -16.75
CA GLN A 85 3.45 -1.12 -15.43
C GLN A 85 2.68 -0.36 -14.36
N ARG A 86 2.45 -1.02 -13.20
CA ARG A 86 1.79 -0.39 -12.04
C ARG A 86 2.39 -0.94 -10.74
N HIS A 87 2.39 -0.08 -9.72
CA HIS A 87 2.75 -0.46 -8.37
C HIS A 87 1.53 -1.01 -7.63
N TYR A 88 1.73 -2.12 -6.91
CA TYR A 88 0.70 -2.72 -6.07
C TYR A 88 1.26 -3.11 -4.71
N SER A 89 0.60 -2.69 -3.65
CA SER A 89 0.95 -3.09 -2.30
C SER A 89 0.76 -4.59 -2.11
N ILE A 90 1.68 -5.22 -1.40
CA ILE A 90 1.59 -6.62 -1.05
C ILE A 90 0.59 -6.76 0.11
N ALA A 91 -0.42 -7.60 -0.08
CA ALA A 91 -1.49 -7.85 0.88
C ALA A 91 -1.17 -8.97 1.87
N SER A 92 -0.37 -9.96 1.44
CA SER A 92 0.03 -11.10 2.28
C SER A 92 1.03 -10.71 3.37
N ALA A 93 0.99 -11.40 4.49
CA ALA A 93 2.11 -11.42 5.43
C ALA A 93 3.33 -12.12 4.79
N PRO A 94 4.56 -11.76 5.16
CA PRO A 94 5.74 -12.51 4.77
C PRO A 94 5.76 -13.86 5.49
N ASP A 95 5.71 -14.94 4.73
CA ASP A 95 5.67 -16.33 5.23
C ASP A 95 6.79 -17.22 4.68
N GLY A 96 7.63 -16.70 3.78
CA GLY A 96 8.70 -17.44 3.12
C GLY A 96 8.23 -18.46 2.08
N SER A 97 6.93 -18.54 1.78
CA SER A 97 6.36 -19.54 0.84
C SER A 97 6.67 -19.28 -0.64
N GLY A 98 7.21 -18.13 -0.96
CA GLY A 98 7.37 -17.69 -2.35
C GLY A 98 6.05 -17.24 -2.99
N HIS A 99 4.97 -17.14 -2.22
CA HIS A 99 3.70 -16.60 -2.68
C HIS A 99 3.50 -15.17 -2.17
N VAL A 100 2.89 -14.34 -2.99
CA VAL A 100 2.43 -13.01 -2.60
C VAL A 100 0.98 -12.82 -3.01
N GLU A 101 0.23 -12.09 -2.21
CA GLU A 101 -1.13 -11.65 -2.56
C GLU A 101 -1.13 -10.17 -2.88
N LEU A 102 -1.80 -9.82 -3.97
CA LEU A 102 -2.09 -8.44 -4.36
C LEU A 102 -3.58 -8.25 -4.39
N THR A 103 -4.10 -7.17 -3.82
CA THR A 103 -5.51 -6.84 -3.94
C THR A 103 -5.66 -5.60 -4.79
N LEU A 104 -6.34 -5.77 -5.92
CA LEU A 104 -6.52 -4.75 -6.94
C LEU A 104 -7.98 -4.29 -6.95
N ASP A 105 -8.18 -2.98 -6.91
CA ASP A 105 -9.47 -2.36 -7.24
C ASP A 105 -9.58 -2.25 -8.77
N HIS A 106 -10.75 -2.56 -9.32
CA HIS A 106 -11.03 -2.39 -10.74
C HIS A 106 -11.16 -0.91 -11.08
N VAL A 107 -10.21 -0.40 -11.83
CA VAL A 107 -10.20 0.97 -12.35
C VAL A 107 -10.76 0.94 -13.77
N GLU A 108 -11.80 1.72 -14.04
CA GLU A 108 -12.37 1.85 -15.38
C GLU A 108 -11.31 2.43 -16.34
N GLY A 109 -11.13 1.78 -17.48
CA GLY A 109 -10.06 2.12 -18.42
C GLY A 109 -8.64 1.79 -17.95
N GLY A 110 -8.48 1.19 -16.77
CA GLY A 110 -7.18 0.78 -16.27
C GLY A 110 -6.68 -0.49 -16.97
N GLU A 111 -5.56 -0.43 -17.66
CA GLU A 111 -5.00 -1.54 -18.45
C GLU A 111 -4.66 -2.75 -17.57
N VAL A 112 -3.85 -2.55 -16.52
CA VAL A 112 -3.40 -3.64 -15.66
C VAL A 112 -4.55 -4.15 -14.80
N SER A 113 -5.27 -3.28 -14.09
CA SER A 113 -6.40 -3.70 -13.25
C SER A 113 -7.53 -4.31 -14.10
N GLY A 114 -7.80 -3.75 -15.28
CA GLY A 114 -8.76 -4.29 -16.24
C GLY A 114 -8.43 -5.72 -16.64
N TRP A 115 -7.18 -5.98 -17.05
CA TRP A 115 -6.72 -7.32 -17.41
C TRP A 115 -6.92 -8.31 -16.26
N PHE A 116 -6.51 -7.95 -15.04
CA PHE A 116 -6.67 -8.81 -13.86
C PHE A 116 -8.14 -9.14 -13.55
N HIS A 117 -9.05 -8.20 -13.73
CA HIS A 117 -10.46 -8.40 -13.39
C HIS A 117 -11.28 -9.09 -14.48
N THR A 118 -10.86 -9.01 -15.75
CA THR A 118 -11.67 -9.49 -16.88
C THR A 118 -11.04 -10.64 -17.67
N VAL A 119 -9.72 -10.70 -17.74
CA VAL A 119 -8.99 -11.66 -18.57
C VAL A 119 -8.29 -12.71 -17.74
N ALA A 120 -7.54 -12.32 -16.72
CA ALA A 120 -6.64 -13.16 -15.95
C ALA A 120 -7.31 -14.43 -15.39
N ARG A 121 -6.62 -15.55 -15.50
CA ARG A 121 -7.04 -16.87 -14.98
C ARG A 121 -5.88 -17.52 -14.22
N PRO A 122 -6.14 -18.40 -13.25
CA PRO A 122 -5.10 -19.23 -12.66
C PRO A 122 -4.33 -20.00 -13.74
N GLY A 123 -2.99 -19.94 -13.66
CA GLY A 123 -2.06 -20.44 -14.67
C GLY A 123 -1.42 -19.34 -15.50
N ASP A 124 -2.03 -18.19 -15.65
CA ASP A 124 -1.43 -17.06 -16.38
C ASP A 124 -0.18 -16.54 -15.67
N THR A 125 0.72 -15.97 -16.46
CA THR A 125 1.97 -15.42 -15.97
C THR A 125 2.03 -13.90 -16.14
N VAL A 126 2.67 -13.24 -15.16
CA VAL A 126 2.93 -11.81 -15.15
C VAL A 126 4.34 -11.56 -14.68
N GLU A 127 4.90 -10.41 -15.01
CA GLU A 127 6.22 -10.05 -14.51
C GLU A 127 6.09 -9.15 -13.27
N VAL A 128 6.87 -9.46 -12.24
CA VAL A 128 6.92 -8.69 -11.00
C VAL A 128 8.34 -8.32 -10.64
N ARG A 129 8.50 -7.15 -10.02
CA ARG A 129 9.76 -6.68 -9.47
C ARG A 129 9.54 -6.11 -8.09
N GLY A 130 10.34 -6.55 -7.13
CA GLY A 130 10.21 -6.12 -5.74
C GLY A 130 10.83 -7.13 -4.77
N PRO A 131 10.63 -6.93 -3.46
CA PRO A 131 9.79 -5.87 -2.84
C PRO A 131 10.42 -4.48 -2.99
N LEU A 132 9.59 -3.46 -3.03
CA LEU A 132 10.00 -2.07 -3.16
C LEU A 132 9.55 -1.25 -1.95
N SER A 133 10.25 -0.12 -1.68
CA SER A 133 10.01 0.79 -0.55
C SER A 133 10.30 0.17 0.82
N GLY A 134 11.07 0.90 1.64
CA GLY A 134 11.26 0.60 3.07
C GLY A 134 10.58 1.62 3.98
N PHE A 135 10.15 2.76 3.41
CA PHE A 135 9.60 3.85 4.22
C PHE A 135 8.26 3.51 4.89
N PHE A 136 7.41 2.76 4.20
CA PHE A 136 6.08 2.36 4.70
C PHE A 136 6.09 0.95 5.32
N ALA A 137 7.26 0.31 5.45
CA ALA A 137 7.38 -1.03 6.02
C ALA A 137 7.28 -1.01 7.55
N TRP A 138 6.58 -2.02 8.10
CA TRP A 138 6.45 -2.25 9.53
C TRP A 138 6.95 -3.65 9.91
N PRO A 139 8.09 -3.76 10.58
CA PRO A 139 8.67 -5.06 10.94
C PRO A 139 7.99 -5.72 12.16
N GLY A 140 7.05 -5.05 12.82
CA GLY A 140 6.34 -5.61 13.98
C GLY A 140 7.04 -5.36 15.34
N ASP A 141 8.00 -4.45 15.39
CA ASP A 141 8.81 -4.16 16.57
C ASP A 141 8.28 -3.00 17.44
N ARG A 142 7.30 -2.25 16.92
CA ARG A 142 6.72 -1.07 17.58
C ARG A 142 5.20 -1.05 17.46
N PRO A 143 4.50 -0.41 18.44
CA PRO A 143 3.07 -0.21 18.34
C PRO A 143 2.67 0.50 17.05
N ALA A 144 1.65 -0.01 16.33
CA ALA A 144 1.21 0.51 15.05
C ALA A 144 -0.25 1.00 15.08
N LEU A 145 -0.46 2.25 14.66
CA LEU A 145 -1.77 2.82 14.40
C LEU A 145 -1.97 2.94 12.88
N LEU A 146 -2.84 2.12 12.34
CA LEU A 146 -3.09 1.98 10.92
C LEU A 146 -4.34 2.77 10.52
N VAL A 147 -4.26 3.65 9.52
CA VAL A 147 -5.40 4.46 9.07
C VAL A 147 -5.52 4.37 7.55
N GLY A 148 -6.55 3.68 7.05
CA GLY A 148 -6.69 3.39 5.63
C GLY A 148 -8.06 3.68 5.04
N ALA A 149 -8.10 3.91 3.71
CA ALA A 149 -9.35 4.02 2.97
C ALA A 149 -9.28 3.35 1.60
N GLY A 150 -10.36 2.67 1.22
CA GLY A 150 -10.44 1.94 -0.06
C GLY A 150 -9.30 0.96 -0.21
N SER A 151 -8.63 0.95 -1.36
CA SER A 151 -7.45 0.10 -1.60
C SER A 151 -6.24 0.43 -0.71
N GLY A 152 -6.24 1.59 -0.03
CA GLY A 152 -5.23 1.90 1.00
C GLY A 152 -5.23 0.96 2.21
N VAL A 153 -6.26 0.15 2.39
CA VAL A 153 -6.27 -0.90 3.42
C VAL A 153 -5.29 -2.04 3.09
N VAL A 154 -4.89 -2.22 1.84
CA VAL A 154 -4.11 -3.38 1.38
C VAL A 154 -2.76 -3.52 2.08
N PRO A 155 -1.87 -2.51 2.09
CA PRO A 155 -0.60 -2.61 2.80
C PRO A 155 -0.80 -2.72 4.32
N LEU A 156 -1.85 -2.12 4.86
CA LEU A 156 -2.18 -2.19 6.29
C LEU A 156 -2.64 -3.61 6.69
N MET A 157 -3.38 -4.29 5.83
CA MET A 157 -3.78 -5.68 6.07
C MET A 157 -2.57 -6.63 6.07
N SER A 158 -1.55 -6.37 5.27
CA SER A 158 -0.28 -7.11 5.36
C SER A 158 0.33 -7.00 6.77
N MET A 159 0.28 -5.81 7.40
CA MET A 159 0.75 -5.59 8.77
C MET A 159 -0.12 -6.34 9.79
N VAL A 160 -1.44 -6.28 9.66
CA VAL A 160 -2.39 -7.02 10.52
C VAL A 160 -2.16 -8.53 10.41
N ARG A 161 -2.04 -9.04 9.20
CA ARG A 161 -1.78 -10.46 8.94
C ARG A 161 -0.44 -10.90 9.51
N HIS A 162 0.60 -10.08 9.37
CA HIS A 162 1.90 -10.34 9.97
C HIS A 162 1.83 -10.36 11.50
N HIS A 163 1.17 -9.37 12.10
CA HIS A 163 0.95 -9.31 13.55
C HIS A 163 0.32 -10.59 14.08
N ARG A 164 -0.74 -11.06 13.43
CA ARG A 164 -1.46 -12.27 13.80
C ARG A 164 -0.64 -13.54 13.56
N ALA A 165 -0.04 -13.68 12.39
CA ALA A 165 0.74 -14.85 12.00
C ALA A 165 1.97 -15.08 12.89
N ARG A 166 2.58 -13.97 13.37
CA ARG A 166 3.75 -14.03 14.27
C ARG A 166 3.38 -14.03 15.74
N GLY A 167 2.09 -13.94 16.09
CA GLY A 167 1.65 -13.83 17.48
C GLY A 167 2.26 -12.64 18.22
N LEU A 168 2.43 -11.51 17.52
CA LEU A 168 3.07 -10.34 18.11
C LEU A 168 2.21 -9.75 19.23
N THR A 169 2.86 -9.30 20.32
CA THR A 169 2.20 -8.71 21.49
C THR A 169 2.23 -7.19 21.46
N VAL A 170 2.95 -6.56 20.53
CA VAL A 170 2.96 -5.11 20.39
C VAL A 170 1.56 -4.61 20.02
N PRO A 171 1.07 -3.52 20.62
CA PRO A 171 -0.24 -2.98 20.29
C PRO A 171 -0.39 -2.64 18.83
N LEU A 172 -1.53 -3.04 18.24
CA LEU A 172 -1.91 -2.68 16.89
C LEU A 172 -3.38 -2.24 16.89
N ARG A 173 -3.67 -1.09 16.28
CA ARG A 173 -5.01 -0.56 16.07
C ARG A 173 -5.18 -0.15 14.63
N MET A 174 -6.39 -0.30 14.09
CA MET A 174 -6.67 0.08 12.73
C MET A 174 -7.99 0.86 12.62
N VAL A 175 -7.98 1.93 11.85
CA VAL A 175 -9.18 2.66 11.42
C VAL A 175 -9.27 2.53 9.90
N VAL A 176 -10.36 1.96 9.40
CA VAL A 176 -10.58 1.82 7.95
C VAL A 176 -11.81 2.61 7.52
N SER A 177 -11.74 3.25 6.36
CA SER A 177 -12.86 3.95 5.77
C SER A 177 -13.27 3.33 4.44
N ALA A 178 -14.56 3.05 4.30
CA ALA A 178 -15.19 2.61 3.06
C ALA A 178 -16.43 3.48 2.77
N ARG A 179 -16.97 3.40 1.55
CA ARG A 179 -18.23 4.09 1.23
C ARG A 179 -19.42 3.38 1.85
N THR A 180 -19.42 2.06 1.75
CA THR A 180 -20.48 1.18 2.26
C THR A 180 -19.87 -0.11 2.80
N PRO A 181 -20.60 -0.92 3.58
CA PRO A 181 -20.12 -2.22 4.06
C PRO A 181 -19.67 -3.18 2.94
N GLU A 182 -20.38 -3.16 1.79
CA GLU A 182 -20.08 -4.02 0.65
C GLU A 182 -18.79 -3.61 -0.08
N GLU A 183 -18.35 -2.36 0.09
CA GLU A 183 -17.10 -1.84 -0.47
C GLU A 183 -15.92 -1.94 0.53
N LEU A 184 -16.14 -2.52 1.71
CA LEU A 184 -15.10 -2.71 2.70
C LEU A 184 -14.24 -3.94 2.33
N ILE A 185 -13.04 -3.69 1.80
CA ILE A 185 -12.09 -4.74 1.46
C ILE A 185 -11.68 -5.48 2.74
N TYR A 186 -11.59 -6.81 2.68
CA TYR A 186 -11.29 -7.70 3.79
C TYR A 186 -12.29 -7.68 4.96
N ALA A 187 -13.53 -7.26 4.73
CA ALA A 187 -14.54 -7.17 5.79
C ALA A 187 -14.66 -8.43 6.67
N ARG A 188 -14.38 -9.61 6.10
CA ARG A 188 -14.43 -10.91 6.81
C ARG A 188 -13.18 -11.20 7.66
N GLU A 189 -12.10 -10.45 7.45
CA GLU A 189 -10.83 -10.64 8.16
C GLU A 189 -10.61 -9.57 9.25
N LEU A 190 -11.38 -8.49 9.24
CA LEU A 190 -11.24 -7.41 10.22
C LEU A 190 -11.66 -7.92 11.61
N GLY A 191 -10.83 -7.69 12.61
CA GLY A 191 -11.02 -8.12 13.98
C GLY A 191 -11.25 -6.95 14.95
N ALA A 192 -11.17 -7.25 16.24
CA ALA A 192 -11.40 -6.29 17.31
C ALA A 192 -10.40 -5.11 17.35
N GLU A 193 -9.25 -5.26 16.70
CA GLU A 193 -8.28 -4.17 16.53
C GLU A 193 -8.76 -3.09 15.56
N THR A 194 -9.86 -3.30 14.82
CA THR A 194 -10.29 -2.47 13.70
C THR A 194 -11.58 -1.72 13.99
N THR A 195 -11.57 -0.43 13.72
CA THR A 195 -12.77 0.43 13.67
C THR A 195 -13.09 0.76 12.20
N ALA A 196 -14.28 0.37 11.73
CA ALA A 196 -14.75 0.69 10.38
C ALA A 196 -15.61 1.97 10.37
N VAL A 197 -15.34 2.87 9.43
CA VAL A 197 -16.04 4.16 9.23
C VAL A 197 -16.62 4.20 7.82
N PHE A 198 -17.91 4.50 7.70
CA PHE A 198 -18.62 4.46 6.43
C PHE A 198 -19.08 5.86 6.00
N THR A 199 -18.79 6.24 4.74
CA THR A 199 -19.04 7.61 4.28
C THR A 199 -20.34 7.82 3.56
N ARG A 200 -21.04 6.78 3.12
CA ARG A 200 -22.33 6.86 2.38
C ARG A 200 -23.44 6.06 3.00
N ARG A 201 -23.18 4.82 3.40
CA ARG A 201 -24.11 3.92 4.05
C ARG A 201 -23.36 3.07 5.08
N ALA A 202 -23.95 2.91 6.25
CA ALA A 202 -23.38 2.13 7.35
C ALA A 202 -24.38 1.07 7.82
N PRO A 203 -23.95 0.05 8.56
CA PRO A 203 -24.83 -0.85 9.29
C PRO A 203 -25.74 -0.08 10.28
N GLN A 204 -26.85 -0.69 10.66
CA GLN A 204 -27.75 -0.08 11.63
C GLN A 204 -27.00 0.26 12.93
N GLY A 205 -27.23 1.46 13.45
CA GLY A 205 -26.61 1.96 14.68
C GLY A 205 -25.19 2.50 14.51
N VAL A 206 -24.58 2.41 13.30
CA VAL A 206 -23.26 2.98 13.03
C VAL A 206 -23.44 4.33 12.32
N PRO A 207 -22.82 5.42 12.84
CA PRO A 207 -22.90 6.73 12.19
C PRO A 207 -22.26 6.73 10.79
N VAL A 208 -22.87 7.46 9.87
CA VAL A 208 -22.30 7.75 8.54
C VAL A 208 -21.47 9.01 8.62
N GLY A 209 -20.22 8.97 8.14
CA GLY A 209 -19.34 10.13 8.13
C GLY A 209 -17.94 9.79 7.63
N ARG A 210 -17.08 10.79 7.56
CA ARG A 210 -15.64 10.61 7.30
C ARG A 210 -14.92 10.24 8.59
N VAL A 211 -13.70 9.70 8.47
CA VAL A 211 -12.80 9.58 9.62
C VAL A 211 -12.66 10.95 10.27
N ALA A 212 -12.84 11.01 11.59
CA ALA A 212 -12.85 12.23 12.38
C ALA A 212 -12.01 12.04 13.66
N ALA A 213 -11.78 13.11 14.40
CA ALA A 213 -11.02 13.08 15.65
C ALA A 213 -11.56 12.03 16.65
N ALA A 214 -12.88 11.85 16.70
CA ALA A 214 -13.52 10.84 17.56
C ALA A 214 -13.07 9.40 17.29
N HIS A 215 -12.54 9.10 16.10
CA HIS A 215 -12.07 7.76 15.73
C HIS A 215 -10.58 7.55 16.05
N VAL A 216 -9.77 8.62 16.09
CA VAL A 216 -8.31 8.53 16.28
C VAL A 216 -7.84 9.00 17.66
N ALA A 217 -8.48 10.01 18.26
CA ALA A 217 -8.05 10.55 19.54
C ALA A 217 -8.13 9.53 20.70
N PRO A 218 -9.17 8.69 20.83
CA PRO A 218 -9.20 7.66 21.86
C PRO A 218 -8.06 6.64 21.71
N LEU A 219 -7.69 6.27 20.47
CA LEU A 219 -6.60 5.33 20.20
C LEU A 219 -5.25 5.94 20.57
N LEU A 220 -5.04 7.20 20.22
CA LEU A 220 -3.82 7.92 20.60
C LEU A 220 -3.69 8.10 22.12
N ALA A 221 -4.81 8.23 22.82
CA ALA A 221 -4.84 8.32 24.28
C ALA A 221 -4.43 7.02 24.99
N GLU A 222 -4.43 5.86 24.32
CA GLU A 222 -3.94 4.60 24.88
C GLU A 222 -2.44 4.65 25.21
N GLN A 223 -1.66 5.48 24.51
CA GLN A 223 -0.23 5.74 24.70
C GLN A 223 0.59 4.48 25.06
N PRO A 224 0.71 3.50 24.15
CA PRO A 224 1.47 2.31 24.43
C PRO A 224 2.95 2.62 24.67
N PRO A 225 3.68 1.75 25.40
CA PRO A 225 5.12 1.90 25.58
C PRO A 225 5.86 2.09 24.25
N GLY A 226 6.68 3.14 24.15
CA GLY A 226 7.36 3.53 22.93
C GLY A 226 6.53 4.44 22.01
N GLY A 227 5.23 4.64 22.28
CA GLY A 227 4.31 5.46 21.47
C GLY A 227 3.93 4.81 20.16
N TRP A 228 2.93 5.36 19.48
CA TRP A 228 2.46 4.88 18.17
C TRP A 228 3.39 5.26 17.03
N GLU A 229 3.63 4.32 16.10
CA GLU A 229 4.01 4.60 14.71
C GLU A 229 2.73 4.58 13.88
N ALA A 230 2.37 5.68 13.23
CA ALA A 230 1.14 5.80 12.45
C ALA A 230 1.41 5.55 10.96
N TYR A 231 0.59 4.71 10.34
CA TYR A 231 0.65 4.37 8.92
C TYR A 231 -0.64 4.78 8.24
N VAL A 232 -0.57 5.76 7.36
CA VAL A 232 -1.72 6.33 6.66
C VAL A 232 -1.66 5.96 5.19
N CYS A 233 -2.71 5.31 4.66
CA CYS A 233 -2.74 4.90 3.26
C CYS A 233 -4.11 5.11 2.62
N GLY A 234 -4.14 5.67 1.40
CA GLY A 234 -5.35 5.93 0.63
C GLY A 234 -5.16 7.01 -0.43
N SER A 235 -6.26 7.58 -0.93
CA SER A 235 -6.20 8.68 -1.89
C SER A 235 -5.51 9.91 -1.31
N ASN A 236 -4.98 10.80 -2.16
CA ASN A 236 -4.31 12.03 -1.72
C ASN A 236 -5.13 12.81 -0.69
N GLY A 237 -6.43 13.05 -0.98
CA GLY A 237 -7.31 13.80 -0.07
C GLY A 237 -7.58 13.08 1.25
N PHE A 238 -7.67 11.74 1.24
CA PHE A 238 -7.83 10.96 2.45
C PHE A 238 -6.55 11.01 3.30
N ALA A 239 -5.40 10.76 2.69
CA ALA A 239 -4.12 10.72 3.39
C ALA A 239 -3.80 12.07 4.06
N GLU A 240 -4.06 13.18 3.37
CA GLU A 240 -3.90 14.51 3.92
C GLU A 240 -4.86 14.76 5.10
N HIS A 241 -6.13 14.42 4.95
CA HIS A 241 -7.13 14.58 5.99
C HIS A 241 -6.79 13.75 7.24
N ALA A 242 -6.47 12.47 7.08
CA ALA A 242 -6.14 11.57 8.18
C ALA A 242 -4.87 12.02 8.91
N SER A 243 -3.84 12.44 8.17
CA SER A 243 -2.59 12.94 8.77
C SER A 243 -2.81 14.21 9.59
N ARG A 244 -3.64 15.14 9.10
CA ARG A 244 -4.01 16.34 9.89
C ARG A 244 -4.74 15.98 11.18
N LEU A 245 -5.65 15.00 11.15
CA LEU A 245 -6.34 14.53 12.34
C LEU A 245 -5.38 13.93 13.37
N LEU A 246 -4.43 13.10 12.92
CA LEU A 246 -3.42 12.49 13.78
C LEU A 246 -2.55 13.57 14.45
N VAL A 247 -2.04 14.54 13.69
CA VAL A 247 -1.24 15.65 14.19
C VAL A 247 -2.03 16.50 15.18
N ALA A 248 -3.28 16.85 14.87
CA ALA A 248 -4.16 17.62 15.76
C ALA A 248 -4.49 16.86 17.05
N ALA A 249 -4.46 15.53 17.04
CA ALA A 249 -4.64 14.69 18.20
C ALA A 249 -3.32 14.37 18.96
N GLY A 250 -2.20 14.99 18.56
CA GLY A 250 -0.92 14.91 19.28
C GLY A 250 0.07 13.87 18.74
N GLN A 251 -0.22 13.20 17.62
CA GLN A 251 0.76 12.29 17.00
C GLN A 251 1.96 13.07 16.45
N PRO A 252 3.21 12.74 16.83
CA PRO A 252 4.40 13.37 16.27
C PRO A 252 4.51 13.16 14.76
N VAL A 253 4.86 14.21 14.01
CA VAL A 253 4.92 14.21 12.55
C VAL A 253 5.96 13.21 12.03
N ASP A 254 7.10 13.08 12.69
CA ASP A 254 8.19 12.17 12.36
C ASP A 254 7.83 10.68 12.57
N ARG A 255 6.70 10.42 13.25
CA ARG A 255 6.11 9.10 13.46
C ARG A 255 4.86 8.84 12.62
N ILE A 256 4.64 9.62 11.58
CA ILE A 256 3.55 9.40 10.61
C ILE A 256 4.18 9.03 9.27
N ARG A 257 3.87 7.84 8.78
CA ARG A 257 4.26 7.34 7.47
C ARG A 257 3.06 7.36 6.55
N ILE A 258 3.24 7.90 5.36
CA ILE A 258 2.13 8.13 4.42
C ILE A 258 2.45 7.48 3.09
N GLU A 259 1.52 6.67 2.60
CA GLU A 259 1.51 6.18 1.22
C GLU A 259 0.21 6.62 0.52
N ARG A 260 0.33 7.06 -0.74
CA ARG A 260 -0.78 7.64 -1.48
C ARG A 260 -0.99 6.88 -2.78
N PHE A 261 -2.28 6.65 -3.10
CA PHE A 261 -2.71 6.08 -4.37
C PHE A 261 -3.57 7.09 -5.13
N GLY A 262 -3.32 7.21 -6.44
CA GLY A 262 -4.03 8.11 -7.34
C GLY A 262 -3.13 8.84 -8.28
#